data_6c540738605d47d7b51d93095d4f8472
#
_entry.id   6c540738605d47d7b51d93095d4f8472
#
_cell.length_a   1.000
_cell.length_b   1.000
_cell.length_c   1.000
_cell.angle_alpha   90.00
_cell.angle_beta   90.00
_cell.angle_gamma   90.00
#
_symmetry.space_group_name_H-M   'P 1'
#
loop_
_entity.id
_entity.type
_entity.pdbx_description
1 polymer ?
#
loop_
_entity_poly.entity_id
_entity_poly.type
_entity_poly.pdbx_seq_one_letter_code
_entity_poly.pdbx_strand_id
1 'polypeptide(L)'
;KWVKDNYPSVQVIGGNIATGEAALALVKHGADGVKVGIGPGSICTTRIVAGVGVPQITAIENVATALKGTGIPLIADGGIRYSGDVSKALAAGAHTVMMGSMFAGTEEAPGEVFLFQGRSFKSYRGMGSVGAMKDGAADRYFQEDNSANVDKLVPEGIEGQVPYKGSVLAIVHQ
;
A
#
# COMPACT_ATOMS: atom_id res chain seq x y z
N LYS A 1 -8.12 -15.66 -9.99
CA LYS A 1 -8.70 -16.92 -10.50
C LYS A 1 -7.60 -17.88 -10.98
N TRP A 2 -6.81 -17.51 -11.99
CA TRP A 2 -5.77 -18.40 -12.55
C TRP A 2 -4.86 -19.05 -11.48
N VAL A 3 -4.39 -18.31 -10.50
CA VAL A 3 -3.57 -18.85 -9.39
C VAL A 3 -4.33 -19.91 -8.60
N LYS A 4 -5.58 -19.67 -8.25
CA LYS A 4 -6.40 -20.62 -7.48
C LYS A 4 -6.75 -21.87 -8.28
N ASP A 5 -6.90 -21.72 -9.60
CA ASP A 5 -7.18 -22.85 -10.49
C ASP A 5 -5.96 -23.77 -10.67
N ASN A 6 -4.73 -23.19 -10.69
CA ASN A 6 -3.49 -23.93 -10.92
C ASN A 6 -2.73 -24.30 -9.63
N TYR A 7 -2.90 -23.50 -8.56
CA TYR A 7 -2.23 -23.67 -7.28
C TYR A 7 -3.22 -23.48 -6.12
N PRO A 8 -4.17 -24.41 -5.93
CA PRO A 8 -5.29 -24.22 -4.99
C PRO A 8 -4.87 -24.04 -3.52
N SER A 9 -3.69 -24.54 -3.14
CA SER A 9 -3.15 -24.40 -1.78
C SER A 9 -2.53 -23.03 -1.50
N VAL A 10 -2.26 -22.22 -2.56
CA VAL A 10 -1.68 -20.88 -2.40
C VAL A 10 -2.77 -19.90 -2.02
N GLN A 11 -2.55 -19.16 -0.93
CA GLN A 11 -3.44 -18.07 -0.55
C GLN A 11 -3.16 -16.81 -1.37
N VAL A 12 -4.21 -16.14 -1.80
CA VAL A 12 -4.14 -14.96 -2.68
C VAL A 12 -4.81 -13.77 -2.00
N ILE A 13 -4.03 -12.71 -1.79
CA ILE A 13 -4.54 -11.40 -1.36
C ILE A 13 -4.71 -10.53 -2.59
N GLY A 14 -5.95 -10.13 -2.88
CA GLY A 14 -6.25 -9.23 -3.99
C GLY A 14 -6.30 -7.76 -3.55
N GLY A 15 -5.90 -6.84 -4.43
CA GLY A 15 -5.93 -5.40 -4.17
C GLY A 15 -5.04 -4.59 -5.11
N ASN A 16 -5.02 -3.27 -4.98
CA ASN A 16 -5.77 -2.50 -3.99
C ASN A 16 -7.14 -2.10 -4.54
N ILE A 17 -8.10 -2.04 -3.64
CA ILE A 17 -9.48 -1.67 -3.92
C ILE A 17 -9.96 -0.58 -2.96
N ALA A 18 -11.12 0.02 -3.26
CA ALA A 18 -11.75 1.03 -2.42
C ALA A 18 -13.27 0.90 -2.33
N THR A 19 -13.87 -0.09 -3.01
CA THR A 19 -15.33 -0.29 -3.05
C THR A 19 -15.73 -1.70 -2.66
N GLY A 20 -16.95 -1.82 -2.12
CA GLY A 20 -17.53 -3.11 -1.76
C GLY A 20 -17.73 -4.04 -2.96
N GLU A 21 -18.10 -3.48 -4.12
CA GLU A 21 -18.28 -4.25 -5.36
C GLU A 21 -16.96 -4.90 -5.82
N ALA A 22 -15.85 -4.14 -5.76
CA ALA A 22 -14.53 -4.67 -6.08
C ALA A 22 -14.13 -5.79 -5.12
N ALA A 23 -14.43 -5.64 -3.83
CA ALA A 23 -14.18 -6.68 -2.84
C ALA A 23 -14.94 -7.98 -3.16
N LEU A 24 -16.24 -7.88 -3.42
CA LEU A 24 -17.06 -9.03 -3.77
C LEU A 24 -16.60 -9.69 -5.09
N ALA A 25 -16.15 -8.90 -6.06
CA ALA A 25 -15.58 -9.43 -7.29
C ALA A 25 -14.31 -10.24 -7.02
N LEU A 26 -13.41 -9.76 -6.15
CA LEU A 26 -12.21 -10.50 -5.76
C LEU A 26 -12.55 -11.81 -5.05
N VAL A 27 -13.48 -11.77 -4.10
CA VAL A 27 -13.97 -12.97 -3.39
C VAL A 27 -14.53 -14.00 -4.35
N LYS A 28 -15.39 -13.57 -5.30
CA LYS A 28 -15.96 -14.43 -6.36
C LYS A 28 -14.87 -15.11 -7.20
N HIS A 29 -13.71 -14.48 -7.37
CA HIS A 29 -12.58 -15.04 -8.10
C HIS A 29 -11.58 -15.80 -7.24
N GLY A 30 -11.92 -16.03 -5.95
CA GLY A 30 -11.17 -16.90 -5.03
C GLY A 30 -10.07 -16.19 -4.24
N ALA A 31 -10.16 -14.88 -4.05
CA ALA A 31 -9.24 -14.19 -3.12
C ALA A 31 -9.48 -14.64 -1.68
N ASP A 32 -8.41 -14.92 -0.95
CA ASP A 32 -8.42 -15.33 0.46
C ASP A 32 -8.30 -14.11 1.41
N GLY A 33 -7.99 -12.95 0.87
CA GLY A 33 -7.95 -11.67 1.57
C GLY A 33 -8.04 -10.51 0.59
N VAL A 34 -8.42 -9.33 1.06
CA VAL A 34 -8.47 -8.12 0.25
C VAL A 34 -7.69 -6.98 0.89
N LYS A 35 -7.05 -6.16 0.05
CA LYS A 35 -6.26 -5.01 0.49
C LYS A 35 -6.87 -3.71 -0.02
N VAL A 36 -7.17 -2.80 0.93
CA VAL A 36 -7.94 -1.58 0.71
C VAL A 36 -7.06 -0.35 0.83
N GLY A 37 -7.10 0.49 -0.19
CA GLY A 37 -6.41 1.77 -0.20
C GLY A 37 -5.97 2.19 -1.60
N ILE A 38 -6.56 3.26 -2.11
CA ILE A 38 -6.19 3.89 -3.38
C ILE A 38 -5.63 5.27 -3.08
N GLY A 39 -4.31 5.38 -3.14
CA GLY A 39 -3.57 6.62 -2.97
C GLY A 39 -3.50 7.24 -1.57
N PRO A 40 -3.71 6.54 -0.43
CA PRO A 40 -3.61 7.15 0.88
C PRO A 40 -2.17 7.26 1.40
N GLY A 41 -1.21 6.58 0.79
CA GLY A 41 0.19 6.57 1.21
C GLY A 41 0.87 7.93 1.05
N SER A 42 1.79 8.25 1.95
CA SER A 42 2.50 9.55 1.97
C SER A 42 3.38 9.80 0.74
N ILE A 43 3.81 8.73 0.06
CA ILE A 43 4.64 8.78 -1.15
C ILE A 43 3.83 8.55 -2.42
N CYS A 44 2.50 8.38 -2.32
CA CYS A 44 1.61 8.15 -3.43
C CYS A 44 1.01 9.48 -3.93
N THR A 45 1.04 9.70 -5.25
CA THR A 45 0.45 10.87 -5.89
C THR A 45 -0.71 10.54 -6.82
N THR A 46 -1.21 9.31 -6.80
CA THR A 46 -2.34 8.86 -7.63
C THR A 46 -3.55 9.79 -7.51
N ARG A 47 -3.88 10.22 -6.30
CA ARG A 47 -5.00 11.15 -6.05
C ARG A 47 -4.83 12.50 -6.72
N ILE A 48 -3.60 12.95 -6.91
CA ILE A 48 -3.26 14.24 -7.52
C ILE A 48 -3.12 14.08 -9.03
N VAL A 49 -2.37 13.08 -9.48
CA VAL A 49 -2.02 12.88 -10.89
C VAL A 49 -3.17 12.24 -11.68
N ALA A 50 -3.79 11.21 -11.14
CA ALA A 50 -4.90 10.50 -11.79
C ALA A 50 -6.28 10.97 -11.32
N GLY A 51 -6.36 11.73 -10.22
CA GLY A 51 -7.63 12.17 -9.64
C GLY A 51 -8.46 11.03 -9.04
N VAL A 52 -7.85 9.89 -8.75
CA VAL A 52 -8.53 8.67 -8.27
C VAL A 52 -8.22 8.45 -6.80
N GLY A 53 -9.25 8.14 -6.02
CA GLY A 53 -9.11 7.80 -4.61
C GLY A 53 -10.41 7.90 -3.84
N VAL A 54 -10.44 7.26 -2.68
CA VAL A 54 -11.54 7.32 -1.71
C VAL A 54 -10.94 7.63 -0.34
N PRO A 55 -11.58 8.46 0.51
CA PRO A 55 -11.15 8.64 1.89
C PRO A 55 -11.00 7.28 2.58
N GLN A 56 -9.87 7.04 3.25
CA GLN A 56 -9.48 5.69 3.66
C GLN A 56 -10.47 5.02 4.62
N ILE A 57 -11.00 5.76 5.61
CA ILE A 57 -11.98 5.20 6.54
C ILE A 57 -13.27 4.81 5.79
N THR A 58 -13.75 5.65 4.89
CA THR A 58 -14.92 5.34 4.04
C THR A 58 -14.67 4.08 3.19
N ALA A 59 -13.48 3.95 2.60
CA ALA A 59 -13.14 2.76 1.81
C ALA A 59 -13.14 1.49 2.68
N ILE A 60 -12.57 1.55 3.89
CA ILE A 60 -12.56 0.44 4.84
C ILE A 60 -13.99 0.05 5.22
N GLU A 61 -14.82 0.99 5.63
CA GLU A 61 -16.22 0.74 6.03
C GLU A 61 -17.06 0.13 4.90
N ASN A 62 -16.94 0.65 3.69
CA ASN A 62 -17.64 0.13 2.51
C ASN A 62 -17.25 -1.33 2.23
N VAL A 63 -15.96 -1.63 2.25
CA VAL A 63 -15.46 -2.98 2.00
C VAL A 63 -15.81 -3.92 3.16
N ALA A 64 -15.63 -3.49 4.41
CA ALA A 64 -15.98 -4.28 5.59
C ALA A 64 -17.47 -4.65 5.62
N THR A 65 -18.33 -3.69 5.23
CA THR A 65 -19.78 -3.93 5.11
C THR A 65 -20.09 -4.98 4.04
N ALA A 66 -19.45 -4.88 2.87
CA ALA A 66 -19.66 -5.83 1.78
C ALA A 66 -19.15 -7.24 2.11
N LEU A 67 -18.07 -7.35 2.90
CA LEU A 67 -17.47 -8.64 3.29
C LEU A 67 -18.15 -9.31 4.47
N LYS A 68 -19.18 -8.70 5.07
CA LYS A 68 -19.90 -9.31 6.19
C LYS A 68 -20.39 -10.72 5.85
N GLY A 69 -20.04 -11.69 6.71
CA GLY A 69 -20.44 -13.09 6.55
C GLY A 69 -19.62 -13.90 5.54
N THR A 70 -18.66 -13.28 4.83
CA THR A 70 -17.78 -14.02 3.89
C THR A 70 -16.61 -14.73 4.57
N GLY A 71 -16.20 -14.28 5.76
CA GLY A 71 -15.00 -14.74 6.46
C GLY A 71 -13.67 -14.25 5.82
N ILE A 72 -13.72 -13.40 4.78
CA ILE A 72 -12.54 -12.90 4.09
C ILE A 72 -11.96 -11.69 4.84
N PRO A 73 -10.67 -11.71 5.25
CA PRO A 73 -10.04 -10.61 5.97
C PRO A 73 -9.76 -9.42 5.07
N LEU A 74 -9.81 -8.23 5.69
CA LEU A 74 -9.52 -6.94 5.09
C LEU A 74 -8.23 -6.37 5.67
N ILE A 75 -7.31 -5.95 4.81
CA ILE A 75 -6.07 -5.25 5.15
C ILE A 75 -6.24 -3.78 4.77
N ALA A 76 -6.15 -2.86 5.74
CA ALA A 76 -6.15 -1.42 5.48
C ALA A 76 -4.72 -0.96 5.13
N ASP A 77 -4.52 -0.55 3.88
CA ASP A 77 -3.21 -0.20 3.34
C ASP A 77 -3.07 1.31 3.11
N GLY A 78 -2.16 1.91 3.86
CA GLY A 78 -1.77 3.31 3.71
C GLY A 78 -2.58 4.29 4.56
N GLY A 79 -2.05 5.51 4.66
CA GLY A 79 -2.66 6.58 5.46
C GLY A 79 -2.39 6.48 6.97
N ILE A 80 -1.67 5.48 7.43
CA ILE A 80 -1.29 5.29 8.83
C ILE A 80 -0.03 6.12 9.12
N ARG A 81 -0.18 7.16 9.93
CA ARG A 81 0.92 8.06 10.33
C ARG A 81 1.23 7.97 11.82
N TYR A 82 0.26 7.61 12.62
CA TYR A 82 0.33 7.51 14.08
C TYR A 82 -0.31 6.20 14.55
N SER A 83 0.07 5.74 15.75
CA SER A 83 -0.53 4.54 16.37
C SER A 83 -2.05 4.62 16.48
N GLY A 84 -2.61 5.80 16.78
CA GLY A 84 -4.05 6.02 16.80
C GLY A 84 -4.76 5.79 15.45
N ASP A 85 -4.07 5.91 14.33
CA ASP A 85 -4.66 5.61 13.01
C ASP A 85 -4.85 4.09 12.82
N VAL A 86 -3.99 3.27 13.44
CA VAL A 86 -4.18 1.80 13.49
C VAL A 86 -5.51 1.47 14.16
N SER A 87 -5.74 2.04 15.36
CA SER A 87 -6.98 1.82 16.12
C SER A 87 -8.22 2.24 15.33
N LYS A 88 -8.15 3.39 14.63
CA LYS A 88 -9.26 3.86 13.78
C LYS A 88 -9.53 2.90 12.60
N ALA A 89 -8.49 2.41 11.94
CA ALA A 89 -8.64 1.47 10.83
C ALA A 89 -9.27 0.15 11.30
N LEU A 90 -8.84 -0.37 12.44
CA LEU A 90 -9.42 -1.59 13.05
C LEU A 90 -10.89 -1.36 13.48
N ALA A 91 -11.19 -0.23 14.11
CA ALA A 91 -12.55 0.12 14.49
C ALA A 91 -13.49 0.28 13.28
N ALA A 92 -12.97 0.76 12.13
CA ALA A 92 -13.72 0.87 10.88
C ALA A 92 -13.96 -0.49 10.18
N GLY A 93 -13.36 -1.59 10.69
CA GLY A 93 -13.60 -2.94 10.19
C GLY A 93 -12.40 -3.62 9.53
N ALA A 94 -11.22 -3.03 9.57
CA ALA A 94 -10.01 -3.73 9.14
C ALA A 94 -9.61 -4.84 10.13
N HIS A 95 -9.05 -5.93 9.62
CA HIS A 95 -8.49 -7.02 10.44
C HIS A 95 -7.02 -6.78 10.73
N THR A 96 -6.31 -6.17 9.76
CA THR A 96 -4.90 -5.81 9.86
C THR A 96 -4.66 -4.49 9.13
N VAL A 97 -3.48 -3.90 9.35
CA VAL A 97 -3.04 -2.68 8.67
C VAL A 97 -1.71 -2.90 7.96
N MET A 98 -1.52 -2.22 6.83
CA MET A 98 -0.24 -2.13 6.14
C MET A 98 0.29 -0.70 6.24
N MET A 99 1.55 -0.58 6.66
CA MET A 99 2.19 0.71 6.94
C MET A 99 3.48 0.84 6.14
N GLY A 100 3.66 1.96 5.47
CA GLY A 100 4.89 2.29 4.75
C GLY A 100 5.78 3.25 5.54
N SER A 101 5.37 4.52 5.64
CA SER A 101 6.19 5.60 6.21
C SER A 101 6.57 5.40 7.69
N MET A 102 5.74 4.72 8.47
CA MET A 102 6.06 4.43 9.87
C MET A 102 7.29 3.52 9.98
N PHE A 103 7.43 2.54 9.08
CA PHE A 103 8.54 1.59 9.09
C PHE A 103 9.71 1.99 8.18
N ALA A 104 9.49 2.85 7.19
CA ALA A 104 10.50 3.19 6.18
C ALA A 104 11.81 3.76 6.76
N GLY A 105 11.75 4.44 7.90
CA GLY A 105 12.92 5.00 8.60
C GLY A 105 13.58 4.05 9.58
N THR A 106 13.10 2.83 9.75
CA THR A 106 13.69 1.89 10.70
C THR A 106 14.97 1.26 10.18
N GLU A 107 15.81 0.73 11.07
CA GLU A 107 17.05 0.05 10.73
C GLU A 107 16.83 -1.15 9.82
N GLU A 108 15.75 -1.90 10.08
CA GLU A 108 15.40 -3.13 9.37
C GLU A 108 14.77 -2.89 7.99
N ALA A 109 14.28 -1.66 7.72
CA ALA A 109 13.79 -1.32 6.39
C ALA A 109 14.93 -1.30 5.37
N PRO A 110 14.69 -1.66 4.09
CA PRO A 110 15.71 -1.57 3.07
C PRO A 110 16.17 -0.14 2.81
N GLY A 111 17.37 0.01 2.26
CA GLY A 111 17.98 1.31 1.98
C GLY A 111 19.07 1.68 2.98
N GLU A 112 19.96 2.56 2.55
CA GLU A 112 21.10 3.01 3.34
C GLU A 112 20.73 4.20 4.22
N VAL A 113 21.40 4.28 5.38
CA VAL A 113 21.35 5.47 6.23
C VAL A 113 22.36 6.48 5.73
N PHE A 114 21.95 7.72 5.52
CA PHE A 114 22.83 8.80 5.11
C PHE A 114 22.61 10.06 5.97
N LEU A 115 23.65 10.87 6.04
CA LEU A 115 23.61 12.13 6.78
C LEU A 115 23.19 13.29 5.82
N PHE A 116 22.19 14.04 6.25
CA PHE A 116 21.80 15.27 5.59
C PHE A 116 21.51 16.35 6.64
N GLN A 117 22.20 17.49 6.54
CA GLN A 117 22.09 18.62 7.48
C GLN A 117 22.23 18.20 8.95
N GLY A 118 23.17 17.30 9.26
CA GLY A 118 23.45 16.84 10.62
C GLY A 118 22.45 15.84 11.20
N ARG A 119 21.53 15.32 10.37
CA ARG A 119 20.55 14.30 10.78
C ARG A 119 20.66 13.07 9.87
N SER A 120 20.35 11.91 10.44
CA SER A 120 20.31 10.65 9.70
C SER A 120 18.96 10.44 9.06
N PHE A 121 18.98 10.03 7.78
CA PHE A 121 17.81 9.73 6.95
C PHE A 121 17.98 8.39 6.24
N LYS A 122 16.86 7.83 5.76
CA LYS A 122 16.81 6.74 4.78
C LYS A 122 16.04 7.17 3.55
N SER A 123 16.44 6.67 2.38
CA SER A 123 15.64 6.84 1.16
C SER A 123 14.32 6.08 1.28
N TYR A 124 13.26 6.68 0.76
CA TYR A 124 11.94 6.10 0.70
C TYR A 124 11.25 6.51 -0.59
N ARG A 125 10.80 5.55 -1.38
CA ARG A 125 10.15 5.81 -2.67
C ARG A 125 8.82 5.08 -2.81
N GLY A 126 7.89 5.69 -3.54
CA GLY A 126 6.65 5.06 -3.94
C GLY A 126 6.85 4.04 -5.05
N MET A 127 5.98 3.03 -5.10
CA MET A 127 5.94 2.04 -6.19
C MET A 127 5.70 2.71 -7.56
N GLY A 128 4.95 3.82 -7.59
CA GLY A 128 4.70 4.61 -8.80
C GLY A 128 5.74 5.70 -9.07
N SER A 129 6.86 5.74 -8.34
CA SER A 129 7.97 6.64 -8.66
C SER A 129 8.70 6.17 -9.92
N VAL A 130 9.37 7.11 -10.61
CA VAL A 130 10.13 6.80 -11.83
C VAL A 130 11.16 5.70 -11.57
N GLY A 131 11.90 5.79 -10.47
CA GLY A 131 12.90 4.78 -10.12
C GLY A 131 12.29 3.40 -9.87
N ALA A 132 11.18 3.33 -9.13
CA ALA A 132 10.51 2.06 -8.87
C ALA A 132 9.93 1.43 -10.15
N MET A 133 9.38 2.25 -11.05
CA MET A 133 8.84 1.76 -12.32
C MET A 133 9.94 1.24 -13.25
N LYS A 134 11.11 1.88 -13.27
CA LYS A 134 12.30 1.37 -13.97
C LYS A 134 12.76 0.00 -13.44
N ASP A 135 12.65 -0.20 -12.14
CA ASP A 135 13.05 -1.43 -11.46
C ASP A 135 11.97 -2.53 -11.51
N GLY A 136 10.90 -2.35 -12.30
CA GLY A 136 9.89 -3.38 -12.58
C GLY A 136 8.48 -3.11 -12.06
N ALA A 137 8.21 -1.96 -11.42
CA ALA A 137 6.89 -1.65 -10.88
C ALA A 137 5.90 -1.01 -11.89
N ALA A 138 6.28 -0.88 -13.16
CA ALA A 138 5.48 -0.21 -14.19
C ALA A 138 4.14 -0.92 -14.48
N ASP A 139 4.10 -2.24 -14.37
CA ASP A 139 2.91 -3.08 -14.57
C ASP A 139 1.76 -2.72 -13.62
N ARG A 140 2.10 -2.39 -12.36
CA ARG A 140 1.11 -1.94 -11.35
C ARG A 140 0.32 -0.70 -11.79
N TYR A 141 0.90 0.11 -12.66
CA TYR A 141 0.33 1.38 -13.16
C TYR A 141 -0.06 1.30 -14.64
N PHE A 142 -0.15 0.10 -15.21
CA PHE A 142 -0.51 -0.14 -16.63
C PHE A 142 0.43 0.60 -17.59
N GLN A 143 1.72 0.66 -17.26
CA GLN A 143 2.74 1.39 -18.01
C GLN A 143 3.92 0.51 -18.44
N GLU A 144 3.78 -0.81 -18.43
CA GLU A 144 4.82 -1.77 -18.81
C GLU A 144 5.35 -1.54 -20.23
N ASP A 145 4.49 -1.18 -21.17
CA ASP A 145 4.89 -0.87 -22.56
C ASP A 145 5.80 0.36 -22.66
N ASN A 146 5.77 1.23 -21.67
CA ASN A 146 6.57 2.44 -21.59
C ASN A 146 7.81 2.30 -20.71
N SER A 147 8.01 1.17 -20.04
CA SER A 147 9.10 0.95 -19.08
C SER A 147 10.50 1.14 -19.68
N ALA A 148 10.66 0.87 -20.98
CA ALA A 148 11.91 1.07 -21.71
C ALA A 148 12.19 2.56 -22.08
N ASN A 149 11.18 3.43 -21.98
CA ASN A 149 11.31 4.86 -22.32
C ASN A 149 10.81 5.72 -21.16
N VAL A 150 11.76 6.16 -20.34
CA VAL A 150 11.50 6.90 -19.10
C VAL A 150 10.72 8.19 -19.32
N ASP A 151 10.92 8.85 -20.45
CA ASP A 151 10.25 10.12 -20.78
C ASP A 151 8.74 9.95 -21.04
N LYS A 152 8.30 8.70 -21.24
CA LYS A 152 6.88 8.36 -21.40
C LYS A 152 6.20 7.89 -20.11
N LEU A 153 6.96 7.65 -19.05
CA LEU A 153 6.39 7.25 -17.76
C LEU A 153 5.69 8.43 -17.09
N VAL A 154 4.47 8.21 -16.62
CA VAL A 154 3.73 9.16 -15.79
C VAL A 154 3.83 8.72 -14.34
N PRO A 155 4.62 9.39 -13.49
CA PRO A 155 4.80 8.97 -12.12
C PRO A 155 3.55 9.23 -11.28
N GLU A 156 3.17 8.24 -10.48
CA GLU A 156 2.12 8.30 -9.47
C GLU A 156 2.69 8.12 -8.04
N GLY A 157 3.98 8.33 -7.87
CA GLY A 157 4.70 8.30 -6.62
C GLY A 157 5.93 9.17 -6.64
N ILE A 158 6.39 9.54 -5.44
CA ILE A 158 7.59 10.35 -5.26
C ILE A 158 8.76 9.51 -4.73
N GLU A 159 9.96 10.01 -4.96
CA GLU A 159 11.18 9.59 -4.29
C GLU A 159 11.55 10.65 -3.26
N GLY A 160 11.78 10.24 -2.03
CA GLY A 160 12.07 11.14 -0.93
C GLY A 160 12.92 10.49 0.13
N GLN A 161 12.98 11.13 1.27
CA GLN A 161 13.73 10.66 2.42
C GLN A 161 12.88 10.77 3.67
N VAL A 162 13.10 9.84 4.60
CA VAL A 162 12.46 9.83 5.92
C VAL A 162 13.50 9.85 7.01
N PRO A 163 13.23 10.47 8.16
CA PRO A 163 14.15 10.44 9.30
C PRO A 163 14.44 8.99 9.72
N TYR A 164 15.71 8.70 9.99
CA TYR A 164 16.10 7.44 10.59
C TYR A 164 15.56 7.36 12.03
N LYS A 165 14.95 6.24 12.39
CA LYS A 165 14.22 6.04 13.65
C LYS A 165 14.83 4.97 14.56
N GLY A 166 15.94 4.34 14.17
CA GLY A 166 16.50 3.19 14.87
C GLY A 166 15.68 1.91 14.65
N SER A 167 15.73 0.99 15.59
CA SER A 167 15.07 -0.32 15.47
C SER A 167 13.55 -0.21 15.37
N VAL A 168 12.96 -1.10 14.57
CA VAL A 168 11.50 -1.28 14.42
C VAL A 168 10.82 -1.60 15.75
N LEU A 169 11.52 -2.21 16.69
CA LEU A 169 10.98 -2.54 18.00
C LEU A 169 10.43 -1.31 18.73
N ALA A 170 11.09 -0.15 18.59
CA ALA A 170 10.62 1.09 19.19
C ALA A 170 9.27 1.58 18.62
N ILE A 171 9.00 1.24 17.34
CA ILE A 171 7.72 1.56 16.68
C ILE A 171 6.63 0.58 17.11
N VAL A 172 6.98 -0.71 17.24
CA VAL A 172 6.02 -1.76 17.63
C VAL A 172 5.54 -1.62 19.07
N HIS A 173 6.38 -1.05 19.95
CA HIS A 173 6.02 -0.80 21.35
C HIS A 173 5.10 0.41 21.58
N GLN A 174 4.84 1.22 20.56
CA GLN A 174 3.91 2.36 20.63
C GLN A 174 2.45 1.92 20.45
#